data_26d91343df363f1422330e1cf75bd994
#
_entry.id   26d91343df363f1422330e1cf75bd994
#
_cell.length_a   1.000
_cell.length_b   1.000
_cell.length_c   1.000
_cell.angle_alpha   90.00
_cell.angle_beta   90.00
_cell.angle_gamma   90.00
#
_symmetry.space_group_name_H-M   'P 1'
#
loop_
_entity.id
_entity.type
_entity.pdbx_description
1 polymer ?
#
loop_
_entity_poly.entity_id
_entity_poly.type
_entity_poly.pdbx_seq_one_letter_code
_entity_poly.pdbx_strand_id
1 'polypeptide(L)'
;MDSVIQVESVICDFWASASSNSLHLASGEKAWAEPHVAIARGDDPLFLQNKEMIGPFLWTPEEAYTIAYPDAPAPASELRVISYVLPQTTETRADQRLEKVMPAQRWARSRFHGEEFNCDLRLHLAEALTVAGYPSVAPERLPDFGYQQSKRFGLASNWSERHAAFVAGHGTFSLSDAMITRWGKAVRFGSVVSRIDLQVTERVYGNNHHAWCLWYAKGTCGACAKRCPTDAITTSEGHDKQACFTYIRETTAPYATKTYGTGATPCGLCQVKIPCEAQVPPALL
;
A
#
# COMPACT_ATOMS: atom_id res chain seq x y z
N MET A 1 34.94 -3.08 -8.68
CA MET A 1 34.03 -2.83 -7.54
C MET A 1 32.66 -2.66 -8.15
N ASP A 2 31.85 -3.70 -8.07
CA ASP A 2 30.48 -3.66 -8.58
C ASP A 2 29.72 -2.63 -7.75
N SER A 3 29.23 -1.59 -8.40
CA SER A 3 28.40 -0.58 -7.74
C SER A 3 27.10 -1.28 -7.29
N VAL A 4 26.94 -1.45 -5.99
CA VAL A 4 25.67 -1.92 -5.43
C VAL A 4 24.58 -0.98 -5.89
N ILE A 5 23.57 -1.50 -6.60
CA ILE A 5 22.44 -0.69 -7.04
C ILE A 5 21.77 -0.07 -5.82
N GLN A 6 21.59 1.24 -5.84
CA GLN A 6 20.89 1.94 -4.76
C GLN A 6 19.38 1.92 -5.06
N VAL A 7 18.67 1.03 -4.43
CA VAL A 7 17.22 0.84 -4.62
C VAL A 7 16.43 2.14 -4.45
N GLU A 8 16.77 2.93 -3.44
CA GLU A 8 16.11 4.22 -3.20
C GLU A 8 16.29 5.17 -4.38
N SER A 9 17.52 5.25 -4.96
CA SER A 9 17.76 6.08 -6.14
C SER A 9 16.94 5.63 -7.33
N VAL A 10 16.86 4.31 -7.61
CA VAL A 10 16.03 3.79 -8.72
C VAL A 10 14.57 4.21 -8.57
N ILE A 11 14.02 4.10 -7.37
CA ILE A 11 12.62 4.48 -7.08
C ILE A 11 12.42 6.00 -7.19
N CYS A 12 13.31 6.81 -6.58
CA CYS A 12 13.19 8.26 -6.56
C CYS A 12 13.43 8.88 -7.94
N ASP A 13 14.38 8.36 -8.72
CA ASP A 13 14.65 8.84 -10.08
C ASP A 13 13.46 8.56 -11.01
N PHE A 14 12.85 7.38 -10.91
CA PHE A 14 11.64 7.06 -11.65
C PHE A 14 10.47 7.95 -11.19
N TRP A 15 10.24 8.11 -9.89
CA TRP A 15 9.23 9.01 -9.36
C TRP A 15 9.41 10.45 -9.85
N ALA A 16 10.66 10.93 -9.92
CA ALA A 16 10.95 12.29 -10.35
C ALA A 16 10.71 12.51 -11.85
N SER A 17 11.07 11.54 -12.70
CA SER A 17 11.14 11.67 -14.16
C SER A 17 9.96 11.05 -14.92
N ALA A 18 9.27 10.04 -14.38
CA ALA A 18 8.20 9.35 -15.08
C ALA A 18 6.99 10.25 -15.32
N SER A 19 6.59 10.37 -16.59
CA SER A 19 5.41 11.13 -16.99
C SER A 19 4.09 10.55 -16.46
N SER A 20 4.07 9.25 -16.15
CA SER A 20 2.91 8.59 -15.53
C SER A 20 2.67 9.03 -14.07
N ASN A 21 3.66 9.65 -13.38
CA ASN A 21 3.43 10.25 -12.07
C ASN A 21 2.69 11.59 -12.20
N SER A 22 1.46 11.54 -12.64
CA SER A 22 0.65 12.71 -12.95
C SER A 22 -0.80 12.50 -12.55
N LEU A 23 -1.45 13.58 -12.09
CA LEU A 23 -2.91 13.62 -11.93
C LEU A 23 -3.65 13.84 -13.25
N HIS A 24 -2.92 14.05 -14.36
CA HIS A 24 -3.48 14.46 -15.66
C HIS A 24 -4.40 15.67 -15.56
N LEU A 25 -4.03 16.63 -14.71
CA LEU A 25 -4.62 17.95 -14.64
C LEU A 25 -3.78 18.95 -15.47
N ALA A 26 -4.42 20.01 -15.94
CA ALA A 26 -3.72 21.06 -16.71
C ALA A 26 -2.57 21.73 -15.92
N SER A 27 -2.60 21.64 -14.60
CA SER A 27 -1.54 22.13 -13.71
C SER A 27 -0.26 21.27 -13.71
N GLY A 28 -0.26 20.09 -14.33
CA GLY A 28 0.89 19.19 -14.38
C GLY A 28 1.27 18.55 -13.02
N GLU A 29 0.35 18.51 -12.07
CA GLU A 29 0.61 18.02 -10.72
C GLU A 29 0.93 16.53 -10.69
N LYS A 30 1.90 16.14 -9.85
CA LYS A 30 2.22 14.73 -9.56
C LYS A 30 1.09 14.04 -8.82
N ALA A 31 0.92 12.75 -9.10
CA ALA A 31 -0.05 11.90 -8.39
C ALA A 31 0.37 11.60 -6.94
N TRP A 32 1.68 11.48 -6.70
CA TRP A 32 2.25 11.10 -5.40
C TRP A 32 3.37 12.04 -4.97
N ALA A 33 3.47 12.26 -3.67
CA ALA A 33 4.65 12.84 -3.05
C ALA A 33 5.83 11.84 -3.09
N GLU A 34 7.00 12.28 -2.64
CA GLU A 34 8.23 11.50 -2.68
C GLU A 34 8.07 10.14 -2.00
N PRO A 35 8.52 9.04 -2.65
CA PRO A 35 8.42 7.69 -2.10
C PRO A 35 9.43 7.46 -0.97
N HIS A 36 9.12 6.47 -0.12
CA HIS A 36 10.02 6.02 0.94
C HIS A 36 10.10 4.51 0.94
N VAL A 37 11.30 3.96 1.14
CA VAL A 37 11.61 2.54 1.01
C VAL A 37 11.80 1.89 2.37
N ALA A 38 11.39 0.63 2.48
CA ALA A 38 11.72 -0.25 3.60
C ALA A 38 11.91 -1.68 3.09
N ILE A 39 12.76 -2.44 3.77
CA ILE A 39 13.19 -3.76 3.31
C ILE A 39 12.93 -4.79 4.38
N ALA A 40 12.29 -5.90 4.00
CA ALA A 40 12.12 -7.09 4.85
C ALA A 40 12.97 -8.25 4.34
N ARG A 41 13.31 -9.19 5.23
CA ARG A 41 13.79 -10.51 4.84
C ARG A 41 12.66 -11.31 4.23
N GLY A 42 12.94 -12.10 3.19
CA GLY A 42 11.93 -12.99 2.60
C GLY A 42 11.48 -14.11 3.53
N ASP A 43 12.33 -14.51 4.48
CA ASP A 43 12.07 -15.53 5.50
C ASP A 43 11.55 -14.97 6.83
N ASP A 44 11.10 -13.69 6.88
CA ASP A 44 10.48 -13.15 8.09
C ASP A 44 9.22 -13.97 8.43
N PRO A 45 9.12 -14.52 9.68
CA PRO A 45 8.01 -15.40 10.08
C PRO A 45 6.62 -14.79 9.90
N LEU A 46 6.52 -13.46 9.85
CA LEU A 46 5.23 -12.77 9.64
C LEU A 46 4.62 -13.05 8.28
N PHE A 47 5.40 -13.40 7.25
CA PHE A 47 4.81 -13.79 5.96
C PHE A 47 4.00 -15.09 6.08
N LEU A 48 4.52 -16.09 6.80
CA LEU A 48 3.80 -17.34 7.07
C LEU A 48 2.59 -17.09 7.98
N GLN A 49 2.74 -16.30 9.04
CA GLN A 49 1.63 -15.95 9.94
C GLN A 49 0.51 -15.20 9.21
N ASN A 50 0.85 -14.29 8.30
CA ASN A 50 -0.13 -13.62 7.45
C ASN A 50 -0.87 -14.60 6.54
N LYS A 51 -0.16 -15.58 5.96
CA LYS A 51 -0.75 -16.64 5.13
C LYS A 51 -1.73 -17.51 5.93
N GLU A 52 -1.34 -17.93 7.14
CA GLU A 52 -2.23 -18.69 8.03
C GLU A 52 -3.47 -17.89 8.40
N MET A 53 -3.34 -16.61 8.66
CA MET A 53 -4.41 -15.74 9.11
C MET A 53 -5.38 -15.35 7.97
N ILE A 54 -4.87 -15.09 6.78
CA ILE A 54 -5.65 -14.60 5.64
C ILE A 54 -6.20 -15.75 4.82
N GLY A 55 -5.35 -16.73 4.51
CA GLY A 55 -5.72 -17.92 3.75
C GLY A 55 -4.55 -18.53 2.99
N PRO A 56 -4.62 -19.81 2.66
CA PRO A 56 -3.53 -20.55 2.01
C PRO A 56 -3.16 -20.02 0.63
N PHE A 57 -4.03 -19.21 0.02
CA PHE A 57 -3.82 -18.58 -1.27
C PHE A 57 -2.90 -17.36 -1.21
N LEU A 58 -2.64 -16.79 -0.01
CA LEU A 58 -1.71 -15.67 0.12
C LEU A 58 -0.29 -16.16 -0.12
N TRP A 59 0.38 -15.59 -1.09
CA TRP A 59 1.76 -15.95 -1.41
C TRP A 59 2.73 -15.46 -0.34
N THR A 60 3.71 -16.29 -0.03
CA THR A 60 4.96 -15.89 0.61
C THR A 60 5.91 -15.29 -0.43
N PRO A 61 6.98 -14.59 -0.01
CA PRO A 61 8.01 -14.11 -0.94
C PRO A 61 8.62 -15.23 -1.80
N GLU A 62 8.86 -16.40 -1.21
CA GLU A 62 9.40 -17.58 -1.89
C GLU A 62 8.44 -18.11 -2.95
N GLU A 63 7.16 -18.22 -2.65
CA GLU A 63 6.13 -18.66 -3.60
C GLU A 63 6.01 -17.67 -4.77
N ALA A 64 5.95 -16.35 -4.50
CA ALA A 64 5.88 -15.34 -5.54
C ALA A 64 7.13 -15.35 -6.44
N TYR A 65 8.31 -15.53 -5.84
CA TYR A 65 9.56 -15.64 -6.60
C TYR A 65 9.61 -16.90 -7.45
N THR A 66 9.21 -18.05 -6.89
CA THR A 66 9.20 -19.34 -7.60
C THR A 66 8.22 -19.33 -8.79
N ILE A 67 7.08 -18.65 -8.69
CA ILE A 67 6.15 -18.46 -9.82
C ILE A 67 6.84 -17.72 -10.97
N ALA A 68 7.66 -16.73 -10.68
CA ALA A 68 8.38 -15.97 -11.70
C ALA A 68 9.59 -16.70 -12.27
N TYR A 69 10.26 -17.50 -11.44
CA TYR A 69 11.52 -18.19 -11.77
C TYR A 69 11.43 -19.70 -11.44
N PRO A 70 10.57 -20.46 -12.12
CA PRO A 70 10.34 -21.89 -11.81
C PRO A 70 11.58 -22.76 -12.02
N ASP A 71 12.43 -22.39 -12.98
CA ASP A 71 13.67 -23.12 -13.30
C ASP A 71 14.87 -22.68 -12.43
N ALA A 72 14.72 -21.62 -11.66
CA ALA A 72 15.76 -21.05 -10.79
C ALA A 72 15.16 -20.52 -9.47
N PRO A 73 14.45 -21.37 -8.70
CA PRO A 73 13.86 -20.95 -7.44
C PRO A 73 14.97 -20.56 -6.45
N ALA A 74 14.60 -19.69 -5.50
CA ALA A 74 15.50 -19.28 -4.43
C ALA A 74 14.81 -19.45 -3.07
N PRO A 75 15.53 -19.93 -2.04
CA PRO A 75 14.96 -20.06 -0.71
C PRO A 75 14.64 -18.69 -0.12
N ALA A 76 13.61 -18.61 0.73
CA ALA A 76 13.15 -17.37 1.34
C ALA A 76 14.28 -16.56 2.03
N SER A 77 15.29 -17.24 2.59
CA SER A 77 16.42 -16.60 3.28
C SER A 77 17.32 -15.76 2.36
N GLU A 78 17.37 -16.08 1.06
CA GLU A 78 18.13 -15.34 0.05
C GLU A 78 17.32 -14.18 -0.57
N LEU A 79 16.04 -14.07 -0.23
CA LEU A 79 15.15 -13.05 -0.77
C LEU A 79 15.04 -11.83 0.15
N ARG A 80 14.79 -10.69 -0.48
CA ARG A 80 14.35 -9.45 0.19
C ARG A 80 13.03 -9.01 -0.42
N VAL A 81 12.16 -8.48 0.43
CA VAL A 81 10.97 -7.77 -0.01
C VAL A 81 11.26 -6.28 0.11
N ILE A 82 11.41 -5.64 -1.02
CA ILE A 82 11.60 -4.21 -1.16
C ILE A 82 10.21 -3.60 -1.24
N SER A 83 9.77 -2.96 -0.17
CA SER A 83 8.48 -2.28 -0.11
C SER A 83 8.69 -0.78 -0.16
N TYR A 84 7.79 -0.07 -0.83
CA TYR A 84 7.77 1.38 -0.83
C TYR A 84 6.39 1.93 -0.53
N VAL A 85 6.36 3.13 0.02
CA VAL A 85 5.15 3.90 0.29
C VAL A 85 5.13 5.16 -0.57
N LEU A 86 3.97 5.45 -1.16
CA LEU A 86 3.67 6.64 -1.96
C LEU A 86 2.66 7.50 -1.18
N PRO A 87 3.11 8.58 -0.51
CA PRO A 87 2.19 9.48 0.20
C PRO A 87 1.36 10.30 -0.78
N GLN A 88 0.12 10.59 -0.41
CA GLN A 88 -0.69 11.60 -1.10
C GLN A 88 -0.06 12.98 -0.95
N THR A 89 -0.09 13.79 -2.01
CA THR A 89 0.38 15.17 -1.95
C THR A 89 -0.44 16.00 -0.93
N THR A 90 0.12 17.10 -0.48
CA THR A 90 -0.56 18.00 0.48
C THR A 90 -1.83 18.57 -0.11
N GLU A 91 -1.81 18.91 -1.40
CA GLU A 91 -2.94 19.46 -2.15
C GLU A 91 -4.07 18.43 -2.28
N THR A 92 -3.72 17.17 -2.62
CA THR A 92 -4.69 16.08 -2.72
C THR A 92 -5.37 15.81 -1.38
N ARG A 93 -4.61 15.82 -0.27
CA ARG A 93 -5.19 15.67 1.06
C ARG A 93 -6.05 16.87 1.46
N ALA A 94 -5.61 18.09 1.13
CA ALA A 94 -6.35 19.31 1.44
C ALA A 94 -7.75 19.31 0.80
N ASP A 95 -7.83 18.98 -0.48
CA ASP A 95 -9.10 18.86 -1.19
C ASP A 95 -10.00 17.80 -0.56
N GLN A 96 -9.43 16.61 -0.31
CA GLN A 96 -10.20 15.48 0.25
C GLN A 96 -10.69 15.75 1.68
N ARG A 97 -10.03 16.61 2.46
CA ARG A 97 -10.52 17.04 3.79
C ARG A 97 -11.84 17.79 3.74
N LEU A 98 -12.13 18.48 2.66
CA LEU A 98 -13.36 19.26 2.48
C LEU A 98 -14.56 18.33 2.20
N GLU A 99 -14.30 17.19 1.63
CA GLU A 99 -15.32 16.23 1.21
C GLU A 99 -15.90 15.44 2.39
N LYS A 100 -17.18 15.10 2.29
CA LYS A 100 -17.92 14.35 3.33
C LYS A 100 -18.56 13.07 2.81
N VAL A 101 -18.90 13.03 1.53
CA VAL A 101 -19.63 11.94 0.89
C VAL A 101 -18.89 11.45 -0.36
N MET A 102 -18.58 12.33 -1.29
CA MET A 102 -17.90 11.99 -2.54
C MET A 102 -16.39 12.26 -2.45
N PRO A 103 -15.57 11.64 -3.30
CA PRO A 103 -14.14 11.95 -3.37
C PRO A 103 -13.90 13.30 -4.07
N ALA A 104 -12.87 14.01 -3.64
CA ALA A 104 -12.34 15.15 -4.37
C ALA A 104 -11.70 14.71 -5.70
N GLN A 105 -11.62 15.64 -6.67
CA GLN A 105 -11.06 15.36 -8.01
C GLN A 105 -9.61 14.86 -7.94
N ARG A 106 -8.72 15.56 -7.21
CA ARG A 106 -7.32 15.14 -7.06
C ARG A 106 -7.21 13.74 -6.44
N TRP A 107 -8.01 13.47 -5.43
CA TRP A 107 -8.03 12.15 -4.78
C TRP A 107 -8.48 11.05 -5.74
N ALA A 108 -9.57 11.23 -6.47
CA ALA A 108 -10.06 10.28 -7.46
C ALA A 108 -9.02 10.02 -8.55
N ARG A 109 -8.38 11.09 -9.06
CA ARG A 109 -7.33 10.98 -10.08
C ARG A 109 -6.07 10.29 -9.56
N SER A 110 -5.63 10.57 -8.34
CA SER A 110 -4.49 9.84 -7.75
C SER A 110 -4.79 8.36 -7.54
N ARG A 111 -6.04 8.00 -7.26
CA ARG A 111 -6.45 6.60 -7.12
C ARG A 111 -6.53 5.86 -8.46
N PHE A 112 -6.68 6.56 -9.56
CA PHE A 112 -6.73 6.01 -10.92
C PHE A 112 -5.36 6.12 -11.60
N HIS A 113 -4.93 7.30 -11.97
CA HIS A 113 -3.65 7.52 -12.64
C HIS A 113 -2.43 7.24 -11.74
N GLY A 114 -2.55 7.54 -10.45
CA GLY A 114 -1.50 7.18 -9.50
C GLY A 114 -1.32 5.67 -9.32
N GLU A 115 -2.35 4.84 -9.59
CA GLU A 115 -2.15 3.38 -9.62
C GLU A 115 -1.49 2.93 -10.92
N GLU A 116 -1.75 3.59 -12.05
CA GLU A 116 -1.00 3.36 -13.30
C GLU A 116 0.49 3.59 -13.06
N PHE A 117 0.86 4.75 -12.48
CA PHE A 117 2.24 5.02 -12.07
C PHE A 117 2.80 3.95 -11.11
N ASN A 118 2.03 3.53 -10.12
CA ASN A 118 2.47 2.53 -9.15
C ASN A 118 2.73 1.17 -9.80
N CYS A 119 1.93 0.79 -10.80
CA CYS A 119 2.18 -0.39 -11.62
C CYS A 119 3.50 -0.27 -12.42
N ASP A 120 3.71 0.88 -13.06
CA ASP A 120 4.93 1.16 -13.82
C ASP A 120 6.17 1.13 -12.92
N LEU A 121 6.09 1.72 -11.72
CA LEU A 121 7.19 1.75 -10.76
C LEU A 121 7.57 0.33 -10.28
N ARG A 122 6.58 -0.54 -10.01
CA ARG A 122 6.86 -1.95 -9.64
C ARG A 122 7.62 -2.67 -10.74
N LEU A 123 7.18 -2.51 -11.99
CA LEU A 123 7.82 -3.14 -13.16
C LEU A 123 9.21 -2.56 -13.39
N HIS A 124 9.35 -1.24 -13.36
CA HIS A 124 10.63 -0.57 -13.52
C HIS A 124 11.66 -1.02 -12.49
N LEU A 125 11.27 -1.08 -11.21
CA LEU A 125 12.16 -1.53 -10.14
C LEU A 125 12.57 -2.99 -10.32
N ALA A 126 11.63 -3.89 -10.63
CA ALA A 126 11.93 -5.30 -10.85
C ALA A 126 12.87 -5.51 -12.05
N GLU A 127 12.65 -4.77 -13.14
CA GLU A 127 13.50 -4.80 -14.33
C GLU A 127 14.90 -4.23 -14.06
N ALA A 128 15.01 -3.07 -13.44
CA ALA A 128 16.30 -2.45 -13.10
C ALA A 128 17.16 -3.35 -12.23
N LEU A 129 16.56 -3.98 -11.21
CA LEU A 129 17.26 -4.93 -10.36
C LEU A 129 17.70 -6.18 -11.14
N THR A 130 16.83 -6.72 -11.99
CA THR A 130 17.15 -7.92 -12.80
C THR A 130 18.28 -7.63 -13.78
N VAL A 131 18.26 -6.48 -14.44
CA VAL A 131 19.35 -6.04 -15.35
C VAL A 131 20.66 -5.85 -14.60
N ALA A 132 20.60 -5.42 -13.35
CA ALA A 132 21.77 -5.30 -12.47
C ALA A 132 22.28 -6.66 -11.92
N GLY A 133 21.68 -7.78 -12.32
CA GLY A 133 22.07 -9.13 -11.91
C GLY A 133 21.36 -9.67 -10.67
N TYR A 134 20.31 -9.00 -10.21
CA TYR A 134 19.47 -9.39 -9.07
C TYR A 134 18.07 -9.81 -9.57
N PRO A 135 17.83 -11.10 -9.89
CA PRO A 135 16.53 -11.54 -10.37
C PRO A 135 15.42 -11.11 -9.42
N SER A 136 14.40 -10.43 -9.97
CA SER A 136 13.40 -9.73 -9.20
C SER A 136 12.02 -9.85 -9.82
N VAL A 137 10.97 -9.82 -9.01
CA VAL A 137 9.58 -9.91 -9.43
C VAL A 137 8.70 -8.94 -8.67
N ALA A 138 7.75 -8.33 -9.37
CA ALA A 138 6.65 -7.58 -8.78
C ALA A 138 5.43 -8.52 -8.61
N PRO A 139 5.09 -9.00 -7.40
CA PRO A 139 4.06 -10.05 -7.23
C PRO A 139 2.68 -9.65 -7.75
N GLU A 140 2.27 -8.39 -7.58
CA GLU A 140 0.99 -7.88 -8.13
C GLU A 140 0.96 -7.84 -9.68
N ARG A 141 2.09 -8.09 -10.34
CA ARG A 141 2.20 -8.11 -11.82
C ARG A 141 2.35 -9.52 -12.39
N LEU A 142 2.37 -10.53 -11.55
CA LEU A 142 2.35 -11.92 -11.99
C LEU A 142 1.02 -12.27 -12.68
N PRO A 143 1.03 -13.13 -13.71
CA PRO A 143 -0.20 -13.54 -14.42
C PRO A 143 -1.29 -14.10 -13.51
N ASP A 144 -0.88 -14.83 -12.46
CA ASP A 144 -1.78 -15.47 -11.51
C ASP A 144 -2.21 -14.55 -10.34
N PHE A 145 -1.82 -13.25 -10.38
CA PHE A 145 -2.30 -12.31 -9.38
C PHE A 145 -3.81 -12.14 -9.46
N GLY A 146 -4.48 -12.29 -8.31
CA GLY A 146 -5.93 -12.20 -8.24
C GLY A 146 -6.48 -12.15 -6.82
N TYR A 147 -7.80 -12.23 -6.75
CA TYR A 147 -8.53 -12.12 -5.49
C TYR A 147 -9.27 -13.43 -5.19
N GLN A 148 -9.26 -13.84 -3.92
CA GLN A 148 -9.92 -15.03 -3.41
C GLN A 148 -10.70 -14.73 -2.14
N GLN A 149 -11.58 -15.65 -1.74
CA GLN A 149 -12.39 -15.51 -0.54
C GLN A 149 -11.61 -15.99 0.69
N SER A 150 -11.23 -15.06 1.54
CA SER A 150 -10.74 -15.34 2.88
C SER A 150 -11.90 -15.65 3.82
N LYS A 151 -11.79 -16.68 4.63
CA LYS A 151 -12.80 -17.01 5.64
C LYS A 151 -12.97 -15.90 6.68
N ARG A 152 -11.92 -15.19 7.00
CA ARG A 152 -11.90 -14.17 8.06
C ARG A 152 -12.09 -12.75 7.54
N PHE A 153 -11.56 -12.45 6.34
CA PHE A 153 -11.44 -11.07 5.87
C PHE A 153 -12.25 -10.80 4.60
N GLY A 154 -13.09 -11.74 4.13
CA GLY A 154 -13.80 -11.58 2.87
C GLY A 154 -12.86 -11.59 1.67
N LEU A 155 -13.08 -10.71 0.70
CA LEU A 155 -12.23 -10.64 -0.49
C LEU A 155 -10.80 -10.19 -0.15
N ALA A 156 -9.82 -11.00 -0.50
CA ALA A 156 -8.39 -10.75 -0.29
C ALA A 156 -7.58 -11.16 -1.51
N SER A 157 -6.50 -10.43 -1.81
CA SER A 157 -5.57 -10.78 -2.90
C SER A 157 -4.58 -11.85 -2.46
N ASN A 158 -4.01 -12.56 -3.44
CA ASN A 158 -2.95 -13.54 -3.19
C ASN A 158 -1.55 -12.91 -2.95
N TRP A 159 -1.41 -11.60 -3.15
CA TRP A 159 -0.32 -10.77 -2.62
C TRP A 159 -0.89 -9.52 -1.98
N SER A 160 -0.43 -9.19 -0.77
CA SER A 160 -0.95 -8.03 -0.04
C SER A 160 0.14 -7.00 0.23
N GLU A 161 0.15 -5.93 -0.55
CA GLU A 161 1.10 -4.82 -0.40
C GLU A 161 1.11 -4.23 1.03
N ARG A 162 -0.05 -4.15 1.70
CA ARG A 162 -0.11 -3.66 3.08
C ARG A 162 0.55 -4.61 4.08
N HIS A 163 0.43 -5.92 3.90
CA HIS A 163 1.11 -6.87 4.78
C HIS A 163 2.61 -6.92 4.48
N ALA A 164 3.02 -6.85 3.21
CA ALA A 164 4.42 -6.68 2.84
C ALA A 164 5.03 -5.41 3.47
N ALA A 165 4.32 -4.28 3.40
CA ALA A 165 4.71 -3.02 4.02
C ALA A 165 4.79 -3.10 5.57
N PHE A 166 3.87 -3.83 6.22
CA PHE A 166 3.93 -4.09 7.66
C PHE A 166 5.18 -4.90 8.02
N VAL A 167 5.46 -5.97 7.29
CA VAL A 167 6.65 -6.79 7.55
C VAL A 167 7.94 -5.99 7.29
N ALA A 168 7.94 -5.13 6.27
CA ALA A 168 9.09 -4.29 5.94
C ALA A 168 9.34 -3.13 6.93
N GLY A 169 8.43 -2.81 7.84
CA GLY A 169 8.65 -1.77 8.83
C GLY A 169 8.01 -0.42 8.51
N HIS A 170 7.18 -0.31 7.47
CA HIS A 170 6.53 0.95 7.12
C HIS A 170 5.48 1.42 8.12
N GLY A 171 4.74 0.51 8.77
CA GLY A 171 3.67 0.94 9.66
C GLY A 171 2.73 -0.15 10.15
N THR A 172 1.64 0.25 10.78
CA THR A 172 0.67 -0.64 11.43
C THR A 172 -0.76 -0.35 10.98
N PHE A 173 -1.65 -1.34 11.14
CA PHE A 173 -3.03 -1.24 10.71
C PHE A 173 -3.89 -0.39 11.65
N SER A 174 -4.80 0.38 11.09
CA SER A 174 -5.77 1.19 11.84
C SER A 174 -7.14 0.51 11.92
N LEU A 175 -8.05 1.12 12.68
CA LEU A 175 -9.46 0.69 12.79
C LEU A 175 -10.16 0.51 11.43
N SER A 176 -9.73 1.20 10.39
CA SER A 176 -10.28 1.09 9.03
C SER A 176 -9.49 0.14 8.12
N ASP A 177 -8.65 -0.74 8.66
CA ASP A 177 -7.72 -1.61 7.91
C ASP A 177 -6.73 -0.87 6.98
N ALA A 178 -6.79 0.45 6.90
CA ALA A 178 -5.75 1.21 6.24
C ALA A 178 -4.53 1.34 7.16
N MET A 179 -3.34 1.37 6.57
CA MET A 179 -2.10 1.38 7.33
C MET A 179 -1.70 2.79 7.72
N ILE A 180 -1.22 2.96 8.95
CA ILE A 180 -0.60 4.18 9.45
C ILE A 180 0.90 4.02 9.33
N THR A 181 1.52 4.86 8.52
CA THR A 181 2.97 4.93 8.34
C THR A 181 3.55 6.17 9.03
N ARG A 182 4.87 6.36 8.99
CA ARG A 182 5.51 7.61 9.43
C ARG A 182 5.01 8.82 8.65
N TRP A 183 4.55 8.62 7.41
CA TRP A 183 3.94 9.63 6.53
C TRP A 183 2.42 9.60 6.58
N GLY A 184 1.87 8.96 7.60
CA GLY A 184 0.45 8.88 7.87
C GLY A 184 -0.25 7.75 7.12
N LYS A 185 -1.57 7.91 7.00
CA LYS A 185 -2.49 6.89 6.47
C LYS A 185 -2.94 7.18 5.04
N ALA A 186 -2.77 8.42 4.57
CA ALA A 186 -3.11 8.82 3.21
C ALA A 186 -1.97 8.42 2.25
N VAL A 187 -1.80 7.13 2.03
CA VAL A 187 -0.67 6.54 1.29
C VAL A 187 -1.11 5.38 0.38
N ARG A 188 -0.23 5.01 -0.55
CA ARG A 188 -0.28 3.79 -1.36
C ARG A 188 1.00 2.99 -1.16
N PHE A 189 0.99 1.71 -1.50
CA PHE A 189 2.13 0.81 -1.36
C PHE A 189 2.40 0.09 -2.66
N GLY A 190 3.65 -0.31 -2.85
CA GLY A 190 4.07 -1.29 -3.81
C GLY A 190 5.26 -2.07 -3.27
N SER A 191 5.54 -3.21 -3.88
CA SER A 191 6.67 -4.03 -3.50
C SER A 191 7.23 -4.87 -4.64
N VAL A 192 8.50 -5.24 -4.49
CA VAL A 192 9.22 -6.17 -5.35
C VAL A 192 9.92 -7.20 -4.46
N VAL A 193 9.88 -8.46 -4.86
CA VAL A 193 10.67 -9.53 -4.26
C VAL A 193 11.91 -9.73 -5.11
N SER A 194 13.08 -9.70 -4.49
CA SER A 194 14.38 -9.76 -5.19
C SER A 194 15.36 -10.70 -4.49
N ARG A 195 16.16 -11.40 -5.29
CA ARG A 195 17.31 -12.15 -4.78
C ARG A 195 18.52 -11.23 -4.68
N ILE A 196 18.50 -10.35 -3.71
CA ILE A 196 19.52 -9.34 -3.43
C ILE A 196 19.80 -9.33 -1.93
N ASP A 197 21.04 -9.08 -1.53
CA ASP A 197 21.37 -8.90 -0.12
C ASP A 197 21.37 -7.40 0.22
N LEU A 198 20.34 -6.96 0.93
CA LEU A 198 20.17 -5.59 1.42
C LEU A 198 19.95 -5.61 2.93
N GLN A 199 20.42 -4.54 3.58
CA GLN A 199 20.14 -4.32 4.99
C GLN A 199 18.64 -4.15 5.21
N VAL A 200 18.08 -4.90 6.16
CA VAL A 200 16.66 -4.84 6.51
C VAL A 200 16.36 -3.58 7.34
N THR A 201 15.17 -3.05 7.16
CA THR A 201 14.67 -1.93 7.95
C THR A 201 14.19 -2.43 9.32
N GLU A 202 14.55 -1.71 10.36
CA GLU A 202 14.09 -2.01 11.71
C GLU A 202 12.57 -1.78 11.83
N ARG A 203 11.87 -2.78 12.34
CA ARG A 203 10.44 -2.72 12.64
C ARG A 203 10.23 -2.25 14.09
N VAL A 204 10.24 -0.94 14.29
CA VAL A 204 10.19 -0.30 15.63
C VAL A 204 8.93 -0.63 16.44
N TYR A 205 7.86 -1.11 15.83
CA TYR A 205 6.63 -1.56 16.49
C TYR A 205 6.60 -3.08 16.75
N GLY A 206 7.70 -3.77 16.47
CA GLY A 206 7.79 -5.23 16.60
C GLY A 206 6.73 -5.94 15.77
N ASN A 207 5.98 -6.83 16.40
CA ASN A 207 4.90 -7.59 15.76
C ASN A 207 3.50 -7.05 16.09
N ASN A 208 3.41 -5.87 16.73
CA ASN A 208 2.11 -5.29 17.06
C ASN A 208 1.45 -4.66 15.83
N HIS A 209 0.46 -5.35 15.27
CA HIS A 209 -0.26 -4.93 14.08
C HIS A 209 -0.98 -3.57 14.22
N HIS A 210 -1.22 -3.09 15.44
CA HIS A 210 -2.04 -1.92 15.72
C HIS A 210 -1.32 -0.85 16.56
N ALA A 211 0.01 -0.94 16.71
CA ALA A 211 0.78 -0.09 17.63
C ALA A 211 0.53 1.41 17.40
N TRP A 212 0.34 1.84 16.17
CA TRP A 212 0.17 3.26 15.80
C TRP A 212 -1.28 3.71 15.67
N CYS A 213 -2.25 2.86 16.01
CA CYS A 213 -3.65 3.24 16.02
C CYS A 213 -4.11 3.64 17.43
N LEU A 214 -4.49 4.91 17.63
CA LEU A 214 -4.97 5.42 18.92
C LEU A 214 -6.17 4.64 19.46
N TRP A 215 -7.03 4.11 18.59
CA TRP A 215 -8.15 3.30 19.03
C TRP A 215 -7.68 2.00 19.69
N TYR A 216 -6.85 1.23 19.01
CA TYR A 216 -6.37 -0.04 19.54
C TYR A 216 -5.38 0.12 20.68
N ALA A 217 -4.52 1.14 20.63
CA ALA A 217 -3.49 1.36 21.65
C ALA A 217 -4.03 2.01 22.94
N LYS A 218 -5.05 2.88 22.83
CA LYS A 218 -5.53 3.72 23.96
C LYS A 218 -7.05 3.81 24.08
N GLY A 219 -7.83 3.26 23.16
CA GLY A 219 -9.30 3.36 23.18
C GLY A 219 -9.84 4.78 22.96
N THR A 220 -9.02 5.73 22.49
CA THR A 220 -9.34 7.17 22.56
C THR A 220 -9.67 7.83 21.23
N CYS A 221 -9.72 7.07 20.14
CA CYS A 221 -9.98 7.62 18.80
C CYS A 221 -11.09 6.84 18.09
N GLY A 222 -11.81 7.49 17.23
CA GLY A 222 -12.83 6.94 16.32
C GLY A 222 -13.01 7.85 15.12
N ALA A 223 -11.98 8.68 14.83
CA ALA A 223 -12.08 9.71 13.80
C ALA A 223 -12.35 9.13 12.40
N CYS A 224 -11.74 7.99 12.05
CA CYS A 224 -12.01 7.34 10.76
C CYS A 224 -13.43 6.76 10.67
N ALA A 225 -14.00 6.27 11.77
CA ALA A 225 -15.39 5.84 11.83
C ALA A 225 -16.33 7.04 11.58
N LYS A 226 -16.10 8.16 12.27
CA LYS A 226 -16.89 9.41 12.07
C LYS A 226 -16.78 10.00 10.66
N ARG A 227 -15.74 9.62 9.91
CA ARG A 227 -15.53 10.06 8.51
C ARG A 227 -16.16 9.10 7.49
N CYS A 228 -16.57 7.91 7.91
CA CYS A 228 -17.21 6.95 7.02
C CYS A 228 -18.67 7.33 6.78
N PRO A 229 -19.09 7.61 5.53
CA PRO A 229 -20.45 8.06 5.26
C PRO A 229 -21.50 6.93 5.30
N THR A 230 -21.08 5.69 5.46
CA THR A 230 -21.94 4.49 5.47
C THR A 230 -21.82 3.66 6.73
N ASP A 231 -21.15 4.20 7.76
CA ASP A 231 -20.87 3.49 9.00
C ASP A 231 -20.18 2.10 8.82
N ALA A 232 -19.56 1.89 7.65
CA ALA A 232 -18.76 0.67 7.39
C ALA A 232 -17.53 0.54 8.30
N ILE A 233 -17.21 1.58 9.08
CA ILE A 233 -16.17 1.56 10.10
C ILE A 233 -16.82 1.95 11.43
N THR A 234 -16.81 1.04 12.40
CA THR A 234 -17.33 1.29 13.74
C THR A 234 -16.26 1.02 14.79
N THR A 235 -16.42 1.60 15.96
CA THR A 235 -15.53 1.32 17.11
C THR A 235 -15.86 0.00 17.80
N SER A 236 -17.06 -0.54 17.60
CA SER A 236 -17.51 -1.82 18.18
C SER A 236 -17.11 -3.04 17.34
N GLU A 237 -17.23 -2.93 16.01
CA GLU A 237 -17.10 -4.08 15.10
C GLU A 237 -15.90 -3.97 14.15
N GLY A 238 -15.25 -2.79 14.09
CA GLY A 238 -14.12 -2.55 13.21
C GLY A 238 -14.58 -2.13 11.81
N HIS A 239 -14.00 -2.74 10.77
CA HIS A 239 -14.24 -2.39 9.37
C HIS A 239 -15.02 -3.48 8.62
N ASP A 240 -16.25 -3.18 8.27
CA ASP A 240 -17.05 -3.96 7.33
C ASP A 240 -16.57 -3.67 5.89
N LYS A 241 -15.75 -4.58 5.38
CA LYS A 241 -15.19 -4.48 4.02
C LYS A 241 -16.25 -4.58 2.94
N GLN A 242 -17.33 -5.35 3.18
CA GLN A 242 -18.39 -5.54 2.19
C GLN A 242 -19.19 -4.25 2.04
N ALA A 243 -19.65 -3.66 3.14
CA ALA A 243 -20.35 -2.37 3.12
C ALA A 243 -19.51 -1.26 2.50
N CYS A 244 -18.20 -1.19 2.87
CA CYS A 244 -17.26 -0.25 2.27
C CYS A 244 -17.11 -0.46 0.75
N PHE A 245 -16.95 -1.69 0.30
CA PHE A 245 -16.78 -2.02 -1.11
C PHE A 245 -18.05 -1.74 -1.93
N THR A 246 -19.23 -2.05 -1.38
CA THR A 246 -20.51 -1.71 -2.00
C THR A 246 -20.64 -0.21 -2.22
N TYR A 247 -20.35 0.60 -1.20
CA TYR A 247 -20.36 2.07 -1.34
C TYR A 247 -19.38 2.58 -2.41
N ILE A 248 -18.18 2.01 -2.46
CA ILE A 248 -17.21 2.38 -3.47
C ILE A 248 -17.75 2.06 -4.87
N ARG A 249 -18.26 0.86 -5.10
CA ARG A 249 -18.72 0.41 -6.42
C ARG A 249 -20.01 1.08 -6.89
N GLU A 250 -20.96 1.29 -6.00
CA GLU A 250 -22.29 1.76 -6.35
C GLU A 250 -22.45 3.28 -6.26
N THR A 251 -21.55 3.95 -5.52
CA THR A 251 -21.68 5.39 -5.28
C THR A 251 -20.47 6.18 -5.75
N THR A 252 -19.28 5.94 -5.15
CA THR A 252 -18.15 6.84 -5.40
C THR A 252 -17.46 6.59 -6.73
N ALA A 253 -17.36 5.35 -7.21
CA ALA A 253 -16.75 5.05 -8.50
C ALA A 253 -17.61 5.55 -9.69
N PRO A 254 -18.93 5.31 -9.75
CA PRO A 254 -19.78 5.91 -10.78
C PRO A 254 -19.76 7.43 -10.77
N TYR A 255 -19.77 8.05 -9.58
CA TYR A 255 -19.64 9.50 -9.47
C TYR A 255 -18.31 10.01 -10.06
N ALA A 256 -17.19 9.41 -9.66
CA ALA A 256 -15.87 9.82 -10.16
C ALA A 256 -15.73 9.59 -11.67
N THR A 257 -16.27 8.48 -12.20
CA THR A 257 -16.30 8.22 -13.65
C THR A 257 -17.07 9.31 -14.39
N LYS A 258 -18.27 9.63 -13.93
CA LYS A 258 -19.13 10.64 -14.56
C LYS A 258 -18.56 12.05 -14.45
N THR A 259 -17.98 12.39 -13.31
CA THR A 259 -17.60 13.77 -12.98
C THR A 259 -16.15 14.09 -13.38
N TYR A 260 -15.25 13.12 -13.22
CA TYR A 260 -13.81 13.32 -13.37
C TYR A 260 -13.18 12.46 -14.48
N GLY A 261 -13.95 11.56 -15.10
CA GLY A 261 -13.44 10.63 -16.11
C GLY A 261 -12.52 9.52 -15.57
N THR A 262 -12.61 9.21 -14.28
CA THR A 262 -11.72 8.25 -13.61
C THR A 262 -12.52 7.15 -12.92
N GLY A 263 -12.26 5.88 -13.25
CA GLY A 263 -13.08 4.74 -12.84
C GLY A 263 -12.43 3.81 -11.78
N ALA A 264 -11.71 4.31 -10.80
CA ALA A 264 -11.06 3.46 -9.79
C ALA A 264 -11.90 3.31 -8.50
N THR A 265 -11.25 2.96 -7.42
CA THR A 265 -11.80 2.88 -6.06
C THR A 265 -11.55 4.21 -5.31
N PRO A 266 -12.28 5.29 -5.61
CA PRO A 266 -11.86 6.66 -5.31
C PRO A 266 -12.20 7.13 -3.90
N CYS A 267 -12.87 6.37 -3.04
CA CYS A 267 -13.28 6.84 -1.71
C CYS A 267 -12.09 7.39 -0.91
N GLY A 268 -11.75 6.97 0.26
CA GLY A 268 -10.60 7.47 1.04
C GLY A 268 -10.97 8.52 2.07
N LEU A 269 -12.25 8.79 2.30
CA LEU A 269 -12.72 9.75 3.32
C LEU A 269 -12.19 9.41 4.72
N CYS A 270 -12.05 8.13 5.05
CA CYS A 270 -11.51 7.66 6.32
C CYS A 270 -9.97 7.83 6.46
N GLN A 271 -9.29 8.36 5.45
CA GLN A 271 -7.82 8.52 5.44
C GLN A 271 -7.39 9.97 5.69
N VAL A 272 -8.31 10.94 5.65
CA VAL A 272 -8.02 12.37 5.81
C VAL A 272 -8.88 13.00 6.89
N LYS A 273 -8.46 14.17 7.40
CA LYS A 273 -9.10 14.90 8.53
C LYS A 273 -9.17 14.03 9.79
N ILE A 274 -8.12 13.30 10.07
CA ILE A 274 -7.94 12.38 11.19
C ILE A 274 -6.52 12.54 11.78
N PRO A 275 -6.28 12.18 13.05
CA PRO A 275 -4.98 12.38 13.69
C PRO A 275 -3.80 11.68 12.99
N CYS A 276 -4.07 10.56 12.30
CA CYS A 276 -3.07 9.76 11.59
C CYS A 276 -3.05 10.00 10.07
N GLU A 277 -3.53 11.15 9.58
CA GLU A 277 -3.58 11.43 8.14
C GLU A 277 -2.21 11.48 7.48
N ALA A 278 -1.26 12.23 8.05
CA ALA A 278 0.04 12.54 7.48
C ALA A 278 1.23 12.20 8.40
N GLN A 279 0.98 11.50 9.48
CA GLN A 279 1.99 11.13 10.49
C GLN A 279 1.46 10.04 11.40
N VAL A 280 2.34 9.42 12.17
CA VAL A 280 1.94 8.66 13.36
C VAL A 280 1.36 9.66 14.37
N PRO A 281 0.22 9.35 15.02
CA PRO A 281 -0.31 10.23 16.07
C PRO A 281 0.75 10.51 17.15
N PRO A 282 1.06 11.80 17.47
CA PRO A 282 2.15 12.14 18.40
C PRO A 282 2.04 11.48 19.79
N ALA A 283 0.83 11.15 20.22
CA ALA A 283 0.61 10.46 21.50
C ALA A 283 1.07 8.99 21.49
N LEU A 284 1.56 8.46 20.36
CA LEU A 284 2.06 7.09 20.18
C LEU A 284 3.55 7.04 19.78
N LEU A 285 4.20 8.18 19.69
CA LEU A 285 5.64 8.36 19.57
C LEU A 285 6.22 8.66 20.97
#